data_1511b475c5aaecb2184a7f55727f72d9
#
_entry.id   1511b475c5aaecb2184a7f55727f72d9
#
_cell.length_a   1.000
_cell.length_b   1.000
_cell.length_c   1.000
_cell.angle_alpha   90.00
_cell.angle_beta   90.00
_cell.angle_gamma   90.00
#
_symmetry.space_group_name_H-M   'P 1'
#
loop_
_entity.id
_entity.type
_entity.pdbx_description
1 polymer ?
#
loop_
_entity_poly.entity_id
_entity_poly.type
_entity_poly.pdbx_seq_one_letter_code
_entity_poly.pdbx_strand_id
1 'polypeptide(L)'
;MFAQEDERRRIAREMHDQFGEQLTALAVRIRALKDACATDATLRGHVDSIETIAQRLDRDVDHLVWELRPTALDDLGLRAALANYVQDWSARVGIAAKLHTSGLLDERLPADTETALYRIAQEALTNVAKHARAANVDVILERRGDTVLLIIEDDGVGFDPAGAGSGDRGFGLLGMQERAGLVGAMLEIESAAGKGTTVLVRMATPVRSQTTSDHV
;
A
#
# COMPACT_ATOMS: atom_id res chain seq x y z
N MET A 1 20.71 20.78 -7.88
CA MET A 1 20.29 19.70 -6.97
C MET A 1 18.77 19.52 -6.98
N PHE A 2 17.96 20.59 -6.84
CA PHE A 2 16.49 20.51 -6.88
C PHE A 2 15.88 20.01 -8.21
N ALA A 3 16.41 20.43 -9.35
CA ALA A 3 15.89 20.04 -10.66
C ALA A 3 16.03 18.53 -10.96
N GLN A 4 17.03 17.87 -10.43
CA GLN A 4 17.26 16.44 -10.62
C GLN A 4 16.28 15.59 -9.77
N GLU A 5 15.92 16.11 -8.61
CA GLU A 5 14.96 15.50 -7.71
C GLU A 5 13.53 15.61 -8.27
N ASP A 6 13.17 16.79 -8.78
CA ASP A 6 11.86 17.01 -9.42
C ASP A 6 11.70 16.15 -10.68
N GLU A 7 12.77 15.94 -11.43
CA GLU A 7 12.79 15.06 -12.60
C GLU A 7 12.63 13.58 -12.19
N ARG A 8 13.32 13.12 -11.15
CA ARG A 8 13.11 11.78 -10.58
C ARG A 8 11.66 11.55 -10.14
N ARG A 9 11.05 12.58 -9.50
CA ARG A 9 9.64 12.57 -9.08
C ARG A 9 8.68 12.43 -10.25
N ARG A 10 8.96 13.17 -11.33
CA ARG A 10 8.15 13.14 -12.54
C ARG A 10 8.22 11.77 -13.20
N ILE A 11 9.45 11.25 -13.35
CA ILE A 11 9.71 9.92 -13.93
C ILE A 11 9.02 8.82 -13.12
N ALA A 12 9.12 8.85 -11.79
CA ALA A 12 8.47 7.86 -10.92
C ALA A 12 6.94 7.83 -11.09
N ARG A 13 6.32 9.01 -11.15
CA ARG A 13 4.86 9.11 -11.36
C ARG A 13 4.47 8.64 -12.76
N GLU A 14 5.16 9.11 -13.78
CA GLU A 14 4.91 8.71 -15.17
C GLU A 14 5.09 7.19 -15.36
N MET A 15 6.14 6.62 -14.74
CA MET A 15 6.36 5.16 -14.78
C MET A 15 5.24 4.40 -14.07
N HIS A 16 4.87 4.82 -12.85
CA HIS A 16 3.81 4.17 -12.10
C HIS A 16 2.46 4.22 -12.82
N ASP A 17 2.09 5.39 -13.32
CA ASP A 17 0.82 5.57 -14.02
C ASP A 17 0.81 4.77 -15.34
N GLN A 18 1.89 4.87 -16.12
CA GLN A 18 1.98 4.24 -17.44
C GLN A 18 2.11 2.71 -17.35
N PHE A 19 2.98 2.20 -16.48
CA PHE A 19 3.16 0.75 -16.32
C PHE A 19 2.00 0.11 -15.55
N GLY A 20 1.47 0.77 -14.52
CA GLY A 20 0.31 0.29 -13.77
C GLY A 20 -0.93 0.11 -14.62
N GLU A 21 -1.23 1.08 -15.52
CA GLU A 21 -2.33 0.93 -16.48
C GLU A 21 -2.10 -0.22 -17.47
N GLN A 22 -0.87 -0.38 -17.98
CA GLN A 22 -0.54 -1.45 -18.94
C GLN A 22 -0.59 -2.84 -18.28
N LEU A 23 -0.07 -2.98 -17.05
CA LEU A 23 -0.08 -4.24 -16.31
C LEU A 23 -1.51 -4.62 -15.90
N THR A 24 -2.34 -3.66 -15.51
CA THR A 24 -3.76 -3.87 -15.24
C THR A 24 -4.49 -4.35 -16.52
N ALA A 25 -4.26 -3.71 -17.65
CA ALA A 25 -4.84 -4.13 -18.93
C ALA A 25 -4.37 -5.53 -19.35
N LEU A 26 -3.09 -5.86 -19.10
CA LEU A 26 -2.52 -7.18 -19.35
C LEU A 26 -3.17 -8.25 -18.45
N ALA A 27 -3.35 -7.99 -17.18
CA ALA A 27 -4.00 -8.90 -16.24
C ALA A 27 -5.44 -9.24 -16.65
N VAL A 28 -6.20 -8.22 -17.10
CA VAL A 28 -7.57 -8.42 -17.64
C VAL A 28 -7.55 -9.33 -18.88
N ARG A 29 -6.59 -9.16 -19.80
CA ARG A 29 -6.46 -9.99 -21.01
C ARG A 29 -6.05 -11.43 -20.68
N ILE A 30 -5.13 -11.61 -19.73
CA ILE A 30 -4.71 -12.94 -19.26
C ILE A 30 -5.91 -13.68 -18.67
N ARG A 31 -6.73 -13.01 -17.89
CA ARG A 31 -7.95 -13.59 -17.31
C ARG A 31 -8.94 -14.04 -18.38
N ALA A 32 -9.20 -13.19 -19.37
CA ALA A 32 -10.06 -13.55 -20.49
C ALA A 32 -9.52 -14.75 -21.28
N LEU A 33 -8.19 -14.85 -21.46
CA LEU A 33 -7.55 -16.01 -22.09
C LEU A 33 -7.69 -17.28 -21.23
N LYS A 34 -7.54 -17.19 -19.90
CA LYS A 34 -7.76 -18.32 -18.98
C LYS A 34 -9.17 -18.91 -19.13
N ASP A 35 -10.16 -18.02 -19.18
CA ASP A 35 -11.56 -18.42 -19.33
C ASP A 35 -11.80 -19.07 -20.70
N ALA A 36 -11.19 -18.55 -21.77
CA ALA A 36 -11.30 -19.09 -23.13
C ALA A 36 -10.58 -20.44 -23.30
N CYS A 37 -9.49 -20.69 -22.57
CA CYS A 37 -8.68 -21.91 -22.68
C CYS A 37 -9.02 -22.95 -21.60
N ALA A 38 -10.17 -22.87 -20.96
CA ALA A 38 -10.56 -23.70 -19.82
C ALA A 38 -10.48 -25.21 -20.09
N THR A 39 -10.65 -25.64 -21.36
CA THR A 39 -10.68 -27.05 -21.78
C THR A 39 -9.35 -27.57 -22.35
N ASP A 40 -8.38 -26.69 -22.65
CA ASP A 40 -7.07 -27.06 -23.21
C ASP A 40 -5.98 -26.93 -22.17
N ALA A 41 -5.53 -28.05 -21.61
CA ALA A 41 -4.51 -28.11 -20.55
C ALA A 41 -3.16 -27.51 -20.97
N THR A 42 -2.77 -27.63 -22.25
CA THR A 42 -1.48 -27.14 -22.77
C THR A 42 -1.51 -25.61 -22.87
N LEU A 43 -2.57 -25.07 -23.48
CA LEU A 43 -2.77 -23.63 -23.59
C LEU A 43 -2.91 -22.99 -22.19
N ARG A 44 -3.61 -23.66 -21.28
CA ARG A 44 -3.74 -23.19 -19.90
C ARG A 44 -2.38 -23.07 -19.18
N GLY A 45 -1.49 -24.07 -19.37
CA GLY A 45 -0.11 -24.01 -18.85
C GLY A 45 0.69 -22.82 -19.38
N HIS A 46 0.53 -22.47 -20.66
CA HIS A 46 1.17 -21.30 -21.23
C HIS A 46 0.59 -19.98 -20.66
N VAL A 47 -0.73 -19.90 -20.49
CA VAL A 47 -1.39 -18.71 -19.90
C VAL A 47 -0.98 -18.52 -18.45
N ASP A 48 -0.89 -19.60 -17.65
CA ASP A 48 -0.40 -19.55 -16.27
C ASP A 48 1.06 -19.07 -16.18
N SER A 49 1.90 -19.47 -17.14
CA SER A 49 3.28 -18.98 -17.22
C SER A 49 3.33 -17.48 -17.56
N ILE A 50 2.50 -17.00 -18.48
CA ILE A 50 2.42 -15.57 -18.84
C ILE A 50 1.91 -14.75 -17.65
N GLU A 51 0.93 -15.26 -16.91
CA GLU A 51 0.43 -14.62 -15.70
C GLU A 51 1.54 -14.48 -14.64
N THR A 52 2.33 -15.53 -14.44
CA THR A 52 3.47 -15.52 -13.49
C THR A 52 4.51 -14.46 -13.89
N ILE A 53 4.78 -14.31 -15.18
CA ILE A 53 5.72 -13.29 -15.69
C ILE A 53 5.15 -11.89 -15.48
N ALA A 54 3.87 -11.67 -15.81
CA ALA A 54 3.20 -10.38 -15.63
C ALA A 54 3.21 -9.96 -14.14
N GLN A 55 2.95 -10.89 -13.23
CA GLN A 55 3.02 -10.68 -11.79
C GLN A 55 4.43 -10.32 -11.30
N ARG A 56 5.47 -10.93 -11.91
CA ARG A 56 6.86 -10.58 -11.59
C ARG A 56 7.18 -9.17 -12.07
N LEU A 57 6.78 -8.81 -13.28
CA LEU A 57 6.98 -7.46 -13.84
C LEU A 57 6.28 -6.39 -12.98
N ASP A 58 5.07 -6.67 -12.51
CA ASP A 58 4.32 -5.77 -11.61
C ASP A 58 5.10 -5.50 -10.33
N ARG A 59 5.64 -6.55 -9.71
CA ARG A 59 6.51 -6.43 -8.51
C ARG A 59 7.81 -5.68 -8.80
N ASP A 60 8.43 -5.92 -9.94
CA ASP A 60 9.69 -5.25 -10.32
C ASP A 60 9.46 -3.75 -10.56
N VAL A 61 8.33 -3.38 -11.18
CA VAL A 61 7.92 -1.97 -11.35
C VAL A 61 7.61 -1.33 -10.00
N ASP A 62 6.86 -2.00 -9.15
CA ASP A 62 6.58 -1.54 -7.78
C ASP A 62 7.88 -1.33 -6.97
N HIS A 63 8.86 -2.22 -7.14
CA HIS A 63 10.17 -2.10 -6.49
C HIS A 63 10.97 -0.91 -7.00
N LEU A 64 10.99 -0.67 -8.32
CA LEU A 64 11.61 0.51 -8.91
C LEU A 64 10.96 1.81 -8.45
N VAL A 65 9.62 1.83 -8.38
CA VAL A 65 8.87 2.97 -7.83
C VAL A 65 9.11 3.14 -6.33
N TRP A 66 9.33 2.04 -5.61
CA TRP A 66 9.73 2.03 -4.21
C TRP A 66 11.11 2.69 -4.01
N GLU A 67 12.11 2.36 -4.83
CA GLU A 67 13.43 3.01 -4.80
C GLU A 67 13.33 4.52 -5.04
N LEU A 68 12.27 4.96 -5.74
CA LEU A 68 11.91 6.36 -5.92
C LEU A 68 10.98 6.82 -4.76
N ARG A 69 11.52 6.85 -3.54
CA ARG A 69 10.80 7.24 -2.31
C ARG A 69 9.92 8.48 -2.53
N PRO A 70 8.66 8.49 -2.04
CA PRO A 70 7.83 9.69 -2.09
C PRO A 70 8.48 10.84 -1.34
N THR A 71 8.76 11.92 -2.05
CA THR A 71 9.49 13.08 -1.49
C THR A 71 8.72 13.80 -0.39
N ALA A 72 7.38 13.69 -0.40
CA ALA A 72 6.57 14.14 0.72
C ALA A 72 7.02 13.52 2.05
N LEU A 73 7.57 12.29 2.02
CA LEU A 73 8.14 11.64 3.19
C LEU A 73 9.47 12.28 3.61
N ASP A 74 10.31 12.70 2.66
CA ASP A 74 11.61 13.32 2.98
C ASP A 74 11.42 14.71 3.59
N ASP A 75 10.54 15.51 2.98
CA ASP A 75 10.29 16.89 3.39
C ASP A 75 9.44 17.00 4.66
N LEU A 76 8.39 16.19 4.76
CA LEU A 76 7.34 16.35 5.78
C LEU A 76 7.31 15.25 6.83
N GLY A 77 7.91 14.08 6.55
CA GLY A 77 7.76 12.86 7.36
C GLY A 77 6.41 12.17 7.19
N LEU A 78 6.31 10.95 7.72
CA LEU A 78 5.16 10.07 7.51
C LEU A 78 3.82 10.71 7.93
N ARG A 79 3.77 11.31 9.11
CA ARG A 79 2.54 11.91 9.65
C ARG A 79 1.94 12.98 8.74
N ALA A 80 2.76 13.96 8.35
CA ALA A 80 2.28 15.06 7.52
C ALA A 80 2.04 14.63 6.07
N ALA A 81 2.87 13.73 5.52
CA ALA A 81 2.64 13.16 4.21
C ALA A 81 1.32 12.38 4.14
N LEU A 82 1.00 11.55 5.15
CA LEU A 82 -0.28 10.86 5.24
C LEU A 82 -1.45 11.84 5.40
N ALA A 83 -1.30 12.88 6.23
CA ALA A 83 -2.36 13.88 6.41
C ALA A 83 -2.74 14.55 5.08
N ASN A 84 -1.75 15.00 4.34
CA ASN A 84 -1.96 15.61 3.02
C ASN A 84 -2.58 14.61 2.05
N TYR A 85 -2.06 13.37 2.00
CA TYR A 85 -2.57 12.36 1.10
C TYR A 85 -4.04 11.99 1.40
N VAL A 86 -4.40 11.75 2.66
CA VAL A 86 -5.78 11.41 3.07
C VAL A 86 -6.74 12.54 2.74
N GLN A 87 -6.34 13.79 2.99
CA GLN A 87 -7.15 14.96 2.66
C GLN A 87 -7.40 15.08 1.16
N ASP A 88 -6.35 15.00 0.34
CA ASP A 88 -6.43 15.09 -1.12
C ASP A 88 -7.22 13.92 -1.70
N TRP A 89 -7.03 12.72 -1.18
CA TRP A 89 -7.77 11.53 -1.59
C TRP A 89 -9.27 11.68 -1.28
N SER A 90 -9.62 12.10 -0.07
CA SER A 90 -11.01 12.33 0.35
C SER A 90 -11.71 13.34 -0.57
N ALA A 91 -11.04 14.46 -0.86
CA ALA A 91 -11.58 15.49 -1.75
C ALA A 91 -11.80 14.99 -3.20
N ARG A 92 -10.88 14.15 -3.70
CA ARG A 92 -10.92 13.63 -5.08
C ARG A 92 -11.94 12.51 -5.25
N VAL A 93 -12.03 11.59 -4.28
CA VAL A 93 -12.88 10.39 -4.36
C VAL A 93 -14.30 10.66 -3.86
N GLY A 94 -14.50 11.68 -3.01
CA GLY A 94 -15.79 12.04 -2.43
C GLY A 94 -16.22 11.13 -1.27
N ILE A 95 -15.30 10.35 -0.69
CA ILE A 95 -15.51 9.55 0.51
C ILE A 95 -14.94 10.31 1.70
N ALA A 96 -15.67 10.41 2.80
CA ALA A 96 -15.18 11.08 4.01
C ALA A 96 -14.04 10.28 4.63
N ALA A 97 -12.82 10.85 4.67
CA ALA A 97 -11.67 10.21 5.27
C ALA A 97 -11.04 11.11 6.35
N LYS A 98 -10.63 10.50 7.47
CA LYS A 98 -9.99 11.18 8.58
C LYS A 98 -8.69 10.48 8.98
N LEU A 99 -7.66 11.27 9.27
CA LEU A 99 -6.42 10.78 9.88
C LEU A 99 -6.40 11.12 11.36
N HIS A 100 -6.22 10.11 12.18
CA HIS A 100 -5.98 10.23 13.62
C HIS A 100 -4.53 9.87 13.92
N THR A 101 -3.83 10.72 14.67
CA THR A 101 -2.42 10.46 15.03
C THR A 101 -2.20 10.62 16.54
N SER A 102 -1.47 9.69 17.14
CA SER A 102 -1.09 9.76 18.55
C SER A 102 0.30 9.16 18.80
N GLY A 103 1.02 9.68 19.78
CA GLY A 103 2.32 9.15 20.22
C GLY A 103 3.50 9.34 19.25
N LEU A 104 3.29 9.90 18.07
CA LEU A 104 4.32 10.22 17.07
C LEU A 104 4.64 11.73 17.14
N LEU A 105 5.27 12.16 18.22
CA LEU A 105 5.74 13.53 18.37
C LEU A 105 7.06 13.66 17.60
N ASP A 106 7.06 14.32 16.46
CA ASP A 106 8.21 14.77 15.63
C ASP A 106 9.36 13.74 15.39
N GLU A 107 9.19 12.51 15.83
CA GLU A 107 10.19 11.45 15.68
C GLU A 107 10.05 10.79 14.31
N ARG A 108 11.16 10.77 13.58
CA ARG A 108 11.24 10.10 12.27
C ARG A 108 11.42 8.61 12.46
N LEU A 109 10.63 7.83 11.75
CA LEU A 109 10.86 6.40 11.62
C LEU A 109 12.00 6.13 10.62
N PRO A 110 12.58 4.93 10.59
CA PRO A 110 13.50 4.54 9.53
C PRO A 110 12.86 4.78 8.15
N ALA A 111 13.68 5.22 7.18
CA ALA A 111 13.20 5.63 5.86
C ALA A 111 12.34 4.57 5.17
N ASP A 112 12.79 3.31 5.22
CA ASP A 112 12.07 2.19 4.62
C ASP A 112 10.73 1.92 5.31
N THR A 113 10.69 2.12 6.63
CA THR A 113 9.45 1.98 7.41
C THR A 113 8.42 3.04 7.03
N GLU A 114 8.82 4.31 6.95
CA GLU A 114 7.93 5.39 6.52
C GLU A 114 7.36 5.12 5.14
N THR A 115 8.22 4.64 4.23
CA THR A 115 7.84 4.30 2.86
C THR A 115 6.84 3.14 2.84
N ALA A 116 7.11 2.05 3.60
CA ALA A 116 6.22 0.90 3.70
C ALA A 116 4.83 1.31 4.18
N LEU A 117 4.77 2.00 5.32
CA LEU A 117 3.50 2.42 5.91
C LEU A 117 2.73 3.36 4.99
N TYR A 118 3.41 4.29 4.34
CA TYR A 118 2.78 5.22 3.40
C TYR A 118 2.18 4.49 2.19
N ARG A 119 2.93 3.55 1.58
CA ARG A 119 2.47 2.77 0.43
C ARG A 119 1.34 1.80 0.79
N ILE A 120 1.39 1.19 1.97
CA ILE A 120 0.28 0.36 2.45
C ILE A 120 -0.99 1.21 2.61
N ALA A 121 -0.87 2.42 3.17
CA ALA A 121 -2.02 3.32 3.28
C ALA A 121 -2.58 3.73 1.91
N GLN A 122 -1.71 4.03 0.93
CA GLN A 122 -2.13 4.33 -0.44
C GLN A 122 -2.89 3.18 -1.08
N GLU A 123 -2.39 1.95 -0.96
CA GLU A 123 -3.02 0.77 -1.52
C GLU A 123 -4.36 0.46 -0.83
N ALA A 124 -4.41 0.54 0.51
CA ALA A 124 -5.65 0.34 1.25
C ALA A 124 -6.73 1.35 0.84
N LEU A 125 -6.39 2.64 0.74
CA LEU A 125 -7.31 3.69 0.29
C LEU A 125 -7.73 3.51 -1.18
N THR A 126 -6.83 3.02 -2.04
CA THR A 126 -7.15 2.66 -3.42
C THR A 126 -8.17 1.51 -3.47
N ASN A 127 -8.00 0.50 -2.60
CA ASN A 127 -8.94 -0.61 -2.49
C ASN A 127 -10.32 -0.16 -1.99
N VAL A 128 -10.35 0.78 -1.05
CA VAL A 128 -11.61 1.40 -0.61
C VAL A 128 -12.30 2.08 -1.79
N ALA A 129 -11.60 2.95 -2.54
CA ALA A 129 -12.18 3.66 -3.67
C ALA A 129 -12.73 2.73 -4.76
N LYS A 130 -12.02 1.63 -5.04
CA LYS A 130 -12.38 0.70 -6.12
C LYS A 130 -13.45 -0.32 -5.70
N HIS A 131 -13.48 -0.72 -4.42
CA HIS A 131 -14.15 -1.95 -4.04
C HIS A 131 -15.10 -1.84 -2.86
N ALA A 132 -14.91 -0.85 -1.96
CA ALA A 132 -15.62 -0.87 -0.68
C ALA A 132 -17.03 -0.30 -0.74
N ARG A 133 -17.31 0.66 -1.62
CA ARG A 133 -18.58 1.45 -1.57
C ARG A 133 -18.80 2.07 -0.19
N ALA A 134 -17.72 2.43 0.49
CA ALA A 134 -17.74 3.03 1.81
C ALA A 134 -18.23 4.47 1.78
N ALA A 135 -18.81 4.93 2.87
CA ALA A 135 -19.12 6.34 3.10
C ALA A 135 -18.02 7.02 3.92
N ASN A 136 -17.38 6.27 4.82
CA ASN A 136 -16.37 6.77 5.73
C ASN A 136 -15.15 5.85 5.76
N VAL A 137 -13.97 6.47 5.98
CA VAL A 137 -12.71 5.79 6.22
C VAL A 137 -11.97 6.48 7.35
N ASP A 138 -11.54 5.70 8.33
CA ASP A 138 -10.65 6.17 9.38
C ASP A 138 -9.23 5.61 9.15
N VAL A 139 -8.24 6.50 9.14
CA VAL A 139 -6.81 6.17 9.10
C VAL A 139 -6.23 6.54 10.44
N ILE A 140 -5.61 5.58 11.12
CA ILE A 140 -5.03 5.78 12.45
C ILE A 140 -3.54 5.44 12.37
N LEU A 141 -2.69 6.41 12.70
CA LEU A 141 -1.26 6.22 12.85
C LEU A 141 -0.88 6.49 14.31
N GLU A 142 -0.52 5.45 15.02
CA GLU A 142 -0.28 5.52 16.45
C GLU A 142 1.06 4.89 16.83
N ARG A 143 1.74 5.50 17.81
CA ARG A 143 2.87 4.88 18.50
C ARG A 143 2.52 4.61 19.95
N ARG A 144 2.66 3.36 20.37
CA ARG A 144 2.50 2.91 21.76
C ARG A 144 3.81 2.28 22.25
N GLY A 145 4.61 3.06 22.96
CA GLY A 145 5.95 2.61 23.39
C GLY A 145 6.83 2.24 22.19
N ASP A 146 7.24 0.98 22.12
CA ASP A 146 8.09 0.44 21.06
C ASP A 146 7.32 -0.10 19.85
N THR A 147 6.03 0.17 19.77
CA THR A 147 5.19 -0.32 18.68
C THR A 147 4.58 0.83 17.89
N VAL A 148 4.69 0.76 16.57
CA VAL A 148 3.95 1.62 15.63
C VAL A 148 2.80 0.83 15.04
N LEU A 149 1.63 1.44 15.01
CA LEU A 149 0.39 0.90 14.43
C LEU A 149 -0.07 1.83 13.31
N LEU A 150 -0.41 1.24 12.18
CA LEU A 150 -1.17 1.88 11.12
C LEU A 150 -2.44 1.06 10.91
N ILE A 151 -3.60 1.71 11.06
CA ILE A 151 -4.90 1.08 10.88
C ILE A 151 -5.67 1.87 9.84
N ILE A 152 -6.25 1.19 8.85
CA ILE A 152 -7.15 1.77 7.88
C ILE A 152 -8.45 0.96 7.96
N GLU A 153 -9.54 1.64 8.32
CA GLU A 153 -10.85 1.03 8.53
C GLU A 153 -11.88 1.72 7.64
N ASP A 154 -12.64 0.95 6.86
CA ASP A 154 -13.76 1.42 6.06
C ASP A 154 -15.09 0.80 6.52
N ASP A 155 -16.17 1.54 6.33
CA ASP A 155 -17.54 1.12 6.62
C ASP A 155 -18.25 0.47 5.39
N GLY A 156 -17.49 -0.04 4.44
CA GLY A 156 -18.00 -0.52 3.18
C GLY A 156 -18.61 -1.93 3.20
N VAL A 157 -18.73 -2.51 1.99
CA VAL A 157 -19.38 -3.82 1.81
C VAL A 157 -18.55 -5.00 2.32
N GLY A 158 -17.25 -4.80 2.59
CA GLY A 158 -16.33 -5.86 3.00
C GLY A 158 -16.20 -6.98 1.96
N PHE A 159 -15.49 -8.04 2.32
CA PHE A 159 -15.28 -9.24 1.49
C PHE A 159 -14.89 -10.44 2.37
N ASP A 160 -14.87 -11.64 1.80
CA ASP A 160 -14.29 -12.82 2.42
C ASP A 160 -12.79 -12.91 2.09
N PRO A 161 -11.88 -12.72 3.06
CA PRO A 161 -10.44 -12.78 2.81
C PRO A 161 -9.97 -14.16 2.31
N ALA A 162 -10.63 -15.25 2.71
CA ALA A 162 -10.29 -16.60 2.28
C ALA A 162 -10.59 -16.85 0.79
N GLY A 163 -11.59 -16.14 0.24
CA GLY A 163 -11.97 -16.20 -1.17
C GLY A 163 -11.23 -15.22 -2.10
N ALA A 164 -10.45 -14.30 -1.55
CA ALA A 164 -9.82 -13.20 -2.29
C ALA A 164 -8.62 -13.62 -3.17
N GLY A 165 -8.18 -14.87 -3.13
CA GLY A 165 -6.94 -15.35 -3.75
C GLY A 165 -6.93 -15.41 -5.29
N SER A 166 -7.99 -15.03 -6.02
CA SER A 166 -8.07 -15.24 -7.48
C SER A 166 -8.55 -14.05 -8.30
N GLY A 167 -8.18 -12.81 -7.94
CA GLY A 167 -8.56 -11.63 -8.70
C GLY A 167 -7.71 -10.39 -8.40
N ASP A 168 -8.04 -9.26 -9.01
CA ASP A 168 -7.41 -7.94 -8.85
C ASP A 168 -7.15 -7.55 -7.39
N ARG A 169 -8.06 -7.94 -6.47
CA ARG A 169 -7.88 -7.75 -5.03
C ARG A 169 -6.70 -8.53 -4.46
N GLY A 170 -6.40 -9.72 -5.00
CA GLY A 170 -5.32 -10.59 -4.52
C GLY A 170 -3.94 -9.95 -4.67
N PHE A 171 -3.72 -9.16 -5.73
CA PHE A 171 -2.43 -8.51 -5.97
C PHE A 171 -2.17 -7.36 -4.99
N GLY A 172 -3.16 -6.49 -4.76
CA GLY A 172 -3.02 -5.39 -3.81
C GLY A 172 -2.76 -5.89 -2.38
N LEU A 173 -3.49 -6.93 -1.96
CA LEU A 173 -3.31 -7.54 -0.63
C LEU A 173 -1.93 -8.19 -0.49
N LEU A 174 -1.49 -8.94 -1.51
CA LEU A 174 -0.17 -9.56 -1.52
C LEU A 174 0.94 -8.50 -1.47
N GLY A 175 0.84 -7.44 -2.29
CA GLY A 175 1.81 -6.35 -2.29
C GLY A 175 1.87 -5.60 -0.95
N MET A 176 0.75 -5.45 -0.23
CA MET A 176 0.77 -4.91 1.14
C MET A 176 1.48 -5.86 2.11
N GLN A 177 1.27 -7.16 2.01
CA GLN A 177 1.95 -8.17 2.85
C GLN A 177 3.45 -8.19 2.59
N GLU A 178 3.88 -8.19 1.32
CA GLU A 178 5.29 -8.14 0.94
C GLU A 178 5.97 -6.87 1.50
N ARG A 179 5.33 -5.71 1.34
CA ARG A 179 5.83 -4.44 1.87
C ARG A 179 5.95 -4.42 3.39
N ALA A 180 4.98 -4.96 4.11
CA ALA A 180 5.08 -5.12 5.55
C ALA A 180 6.24 -6.03 5.95
N GLY A 181 6.42 -7.16 5.24
CA GLY A 181 7.51 -8.11 5.47
C GLY A 181 8.90 -7.52 5.28
N LEU A 182 9.09 -6.63 4.28
CA LEU A 182 10.38 -5.95 4.02
C LEU A 182 10.89 -5.14 5.22
N VAL A 183 9.99 -4.61 6.04
CA VAL A 183 10.33 -3.80 7.22
C VAL A 183 10.12 -4.55 8.54
N GLY A 184 9.87 -5.86 8.47
CA GLY A 184 9.62 -6.68 9.67
C GLY A 184 8.30 -6.35 10.37
N ALA A 185 7.35 -5.76 9.67
CA ALA A 185 6.01 -5.49 10.18
C ALA A 185 5.08 -6.68 9.95
N MET A 186 4.10 -6.85 10.84
CA MET A 186 2.98 -7.77 10.68
C MET A 186 1.80 -7.01 10.07
N LEU A 187 1.18 -7.58 9.04
CA LEU A 187 -0.03 -7.05 8.41
C LEU A 187 -1.16 -8.05 8.60
N GLU A 188 -2.27 -7.57 9.15
CA GLU A 188 -3.50 -8.32 9.35
C GLU A 188 -4.64 -7.61 8.59
N ILE A 189 -5.52 -8.39 7.98
CA ILE A 189 -6.69 -7.88 7.27
C ILE A 189 -7.91 -8.58 7.83
N GLU A 190 -8.82 -7.79 8.40
CA GLU A 190 -10.10 -8.23 8.89
C GLU A 190 -11.19 -7.70 7.98
N SER A 191 -12.00 -8.57 7.40
CA SER A 191 -13.13 -8.18 6.56
C SER A 191 -14.20 -9.27 6.59
N ALA A 192 -15.45 -8.84 6.49
CA ALA A 192 -16.58 -9.72 6.30
C ALA A 192 -17.66 -9.00 5.48
N ALA A 193 -18.47 -9.75 4.76
CA ALA A 193 -19.55 -9.21 3.94
C ALA A 193 -20.49 -8.31 4.76
N GLY A 194 -20.64 -7.05 4.36
CA GLY A 194 -21.44 -6.04 5.03
C GLY A 194 -20.85 -5.45 6.31
N LYS A 195 -19.55 -5.70 6.60
CA LYS A 195 -18.90 -5.23 7.83
C LYS A 195 -17.73 -4.28 7.57
N GLY A 196 -17.47 -3.91 6.31
CA GLY A 196 -16.30 -3.13 5.94
C GLY A 196 -15.01 -3.94 5.97
N THR A 197 -13.88 -3.23 5.95
CA THR A 197 -12.55 -3.83 6.01
C THR A 197 -11.65 -3.05 6.95
N THR A 198 -10.86 -3.76 7.73
CA THR A 198 -9.78 -3.20 8.54
C THR A 198 -8.44 -3.77 8.08
N VAL A 199 -7.52 -2.90 7.70
CA VAL A 199 -6.12 -3.23 7.44
C VAL A 199 -5.32 -2.75 8.64
N LEU A 200 -4.68 -3.66 9.36
CA LEU A 200 -3.85 -3.39 10.52
C LEU A 200 -2.40 -3.73 10.22
N VAL A 201 -1.51 -2.76 10.35
CA VAL A 201 -0.06 -2.96 10.32
C VAL A 201 0.51 -2.70 11.70
N ARG A 202 1.26 -3.66 12.20
CA ARG A 202 1.95 -3.56 13.51
C ARG A 202 3.44 -3.77 13.32
N MET A 203 4.25 -2.86 13.84
CA MET A 203 5.69 -2.95 13.77
C MET A 203 6.34 -2.59 15.10
N ALA A 204 7.30 -3.40 15.54
CA ALA A 204 8.16 -3.05 16.67
C ALA A 204 9.25 -2.08 16.20
N THR A 205 9.36 -0.93 16.85
CA THR A 205 10.44 0.05 16.61
C THR A 205 11.16 0.26 17.93
N PRO A 206 12.39 -0.26 18.09
CA PRO A 206 13.12 -0.03 19.32
C PRO A 206 13.30 1.47 19.56
N VAL A 207 13.00 1.92 20.76
CA VAL A 207 13.29 3.29 21.19
C VAL A 207 14.80 3.50 21.07
N ARG A 208 15.23 4.48 20.29
CA ARG A 208 16.62 4.93 20.36
C ARG A 208 16.84 5.48 21.77
N SER A 209 17.51 4.71 22.62
CA SER A 209 18.01 5.20 23.89
C SER A 209 18.85 6.44 23.58
N GLN A 210 18.42 7.61 24.02
CA GLN A 210 19.27 8.78 24.04
C GLN A 210 20.43 8.41 24.97
N THR A 211 21.60 8.17 24.36
CA THR A 211 22.84 8.05 25.13
C THR A 211 23.08 9.43 25.74
N THR A 212 22.73 9.57 27.00
CA THR A 212 23.10 10.73 27.81
C THR A 212 24.62 10.73 27.85
N SER A 213 25.25 11.57 27.05
CA SER A 213 26.67 11.87 27.19
C SER A 213 26.80 12.70 28.46
N ASP A 214 26.97 12.02 29.59
CA ASP A 214 27.53 12.63 30.78
C ASP A 214 28.96 13.07 30.43
N HIS A 215 29.11 14.36 30.18
CA HIS A 215 30.40 15.00 30.22
C HIS A 215 30.72 15.31 31.70
N VAL A 216 31.61 14.53 32.25
CA VAL A 216 32.41 14.86 33.43
C VAL A 216 33.61 15.70 33.01
#